data_e9b8223798907275751b9a0531efc7c0
#
_entry.id   e9b8223798907275751b9a0531efc7c0
#
_cell.length_a   1.000
_cell.length_b   1.000
_cell.length_c   1.000
_cell.angle_alpha   90.00
_cell.angle_beta   90.00
_cell.angle_gamma   90.00
#
_symmetry.space_group_name_H-M   'P 1'
#
loop_
_entity.id
_entity.type
_entity.pdbx_description
1 polymer ?
#
loop_
_entity_poly.entity_id
_entity_poly.type
_entity_poly.pdbx_seq_one_letter_code
_entity_poly.pdbx_strand_id
1 'polypeptide(L)'
;DLEGLSCVVRIGRFGAYLESKRVSEEGEEELIKATLPREITPADLDEEQAELILKQKADGPEALGEDPETGDLVYLLFGQYGPYVQRGQVSDDNPKPKRASLPKGQKPEDLSLDDALGLLRLPRLLGEHPDGGKVQAGLGRFGPYVVWDKGKGEKAVSYTHLTLPTKRIV
;
A
#
# COMPACT_ATOMS: atom_id res chain seq x y z
N ASP A 1 -2.03 24.88 8.36
CA ASP A 1 -2.15 25.25 6.95
C ASP A 1 -0.96 24.65 6.23
N LEU A 2 -1.22 23.80 5.24
CA LEU A 2 -0.20 23.34 4.30
C LEU A 2 -0.01 24.51 3.32
N GLU A 3 1.19 25.13 3.35
CA GLU A 3 1.51 26.29 2.51
C GLU A 3 1.45 25.85 1.04
N GLY A 4 0.43 26.34 0.30
CA GLY A 4 0.24 26.05 -1.12
C GLY A 4 -1.03 25.31 -1.47
N LEU A 5 -1.47 24.36 -0.64
CA LEU A 5 -2.75 23.68 -0.79
C LEU A 5 -3.84 24.35 0.06
N SER A 6 -4.95 24.70 -0.57
CA SER A 6 -6.13 25.22 0.17
C SER A 6 -6.86 24.07 0.88
N CYS A 7 -6.16 23.37 1.78
CA CYS A 7 -6.75 22.29 2.56
C CYS A 7 -6.52 22.46 4.08
N VAL A 8 -7.43 21.92 4.86
CA VAL A 8 -7.38 21.96 6.32
C VAL A 8 -7.55 20.56 6.86
N VAL A 9 -6.70 20.19 7.83
CA VAL A 9 -6.86 18.94 8.58
C VAL A 9 -7.85 19.17 9.71
N ARG A 10 -8.88 18.35 9.79
CA ARG A 10 -9.88 18.37 10.86
C ARG A 10 -9.96 17.03 11.56
N ILE A 11 -10.34 17.06 12.82
CA ILE A 11 -10.61 15.85 13.61
C ILE A 11 -12.12 15.70 13.73
N GLY A 12 -12.62 14.58 13.19
CA GLY A 12 -14.03 14.23 13.22
C GLY A 12 -14.31 13.01 14.08
N ARG A 13 -15.56 12.58 14.11
CA ARG A 13 -16.04 11.43 14.86
C ARG A 13 -15.33 10.11 14.51
N PHE A 14 -14.87 9.98 13.27
CA PHE A 14 -14.21 8.76 12.76
C PHE A 14 -12.68 8.88 12.62
N GLY A 15 -12.10 9.97 13.09
CA GLY A 15 -10.67 10.26 13.01
C GLY A 15 -10.37 11.55 12.25
N ALA A 16 -9.09 11.74 11.93
CA ALA A 16 -8.64 12.90 11.17
C ALA A 16 -9.06 12.79 9.69
N TYR A 17 -9.38 13.92 9.08
CA TYR A 17 -9.70 14.02 7.67
C TYR A 17 -9.22 15.34 7.09
N LEU A 18 -8.95 15.32 5.79
CA LEU A 18 -8.66 16.50 4.99
C LEU A 18 -9.96 17.11 4.47
N GLU A 19 -10.03 18.41 4.51
CA GLU A 19 -11.10 19.20 3.91
C GLU A 19 -10.48 20.24 2.98
N SER A 20 -10.81 20.16 1.69
CA SER A 20 -10.35 21.09 0.67
C SER A 20 -11.52 21.62 -0.13
N LYS A 21 -11.41 22.86 -0.58
CA LYS A 21 -12.36 23.47 -1.51
C LYS A 21 -11.75 23.43 -2.91
N ARG A 22 -12.48 22.84 -3.84
CA ARG A 22 -12.16 22.85 -5.28
C ARG A 22 -13.24 23.62 -6.02
N VAL A 23 -12.85 24.40 -7.00
CA VAL A 23 -13.78 24.99 -7.95
C VAL A 23 -13.92 24.01 -9.11
N SER A 24 -15.13 23.50 -9.36
CA SER A 24 -15.41 22.61 -10.48
C SER A 24 -15.26 23.35 -11.82
N GLU A 25 -15.19 22.61 -12.92
CA GLU A 25 -15.15 23.19 -14.27
C GLU A 25 -16.40 24.06 -14.58
N GLU A 26 -17.48 23.84 -13.86
CA GLU A 26 -18.73 24.60 -13.96
C GLU A 26 -18.75 25.85 -13.05
N GLY A 27 -17.65 26.11 -12.30
CA GLY A 27 -17.49 27.27 -11.43
C GLY A 27 -18.16 27.14 -10.05
N GLU A 28 -18.61 25.94 -9.69
CA GLU A 28 -19.18 25.67 -8.36
C GLU A 28 -18.08 25.27 -7.36
N GLU A 29 -18.20 25.79 -6.12
CA GLU A 29 -17.31 25.38 -5.02
C GLU A 29 -17.72 23.99 -4.51
N GLU A 30 -16.91 22.99 -4.76
CA GLU A 30 -17.08 21.65 -4.23
C GLU A 30 -16.19 21.44 -2.99
N LEU A 31 -16.81 20.92 -1.91
CA LEU A 31 -16.10 20.59 -0.69
C LEU A 31 -15.68 19.12 -0.69
N ILE A 32 -14.40 18.87 -0.90
CA ILE A 32 -13.82 17.52 -0.89
C ILE A 32 -13.42 17.16 0.54
N LYS A 33 -13.89 16.02 1.02
CA LYS A 33 -13.51 15.44 2.32
C LYS A 33 -12.88 14.09 2.14
N ALA A 34 -11.63 13.95 2.55
CA ALA A 34 -10.88 12.70 2.47
C ALA A 34 -10.39 12.26 3.85
N THR A 35 -10.70 11.03 4.24
CA THR A 35 -10.28 10.48 5.53
C THR A 35 -8.80 10.19 5.53
N LEU A 36 -8.08 10.64 6.56
CA LEU A 36 -6.67 10.33 6.75
C LEU A 36 -6.49 8.86 7.19
N PRO A 37 -5.50 8.16 6.65
CA PRO A 37 -5.07 6.87 7.17
C PRO A 37 -4.69 6.95 8.64
N ARG A 38 -5.00 5.92 9.42
CA ARG A 38 -4.72 5.91 10.88
C ARG A 38 -3.23 5.89 11.21
N GLU A 39 -2.39 5.49 10.27
CA GLU A 39 -0.94 5.41 10.44
C GLU A 39 -0.23 6.75 10.13
N ILE A 40 -0.94 7.66 9.47
CA ILE A 40 -0.43 9.02 9.19
C ILE A 40 -0.98 9.96 10.26
N THR A 41 -0.08 10.50 11.09
CA THR A 41 -0.51 11.52 12.03
C THR A 41 -0.68 12.86 11.30
N PRO A 42 -1.60 13.73 11.75
CA PRO A 42 -1.74 15.06 11.15
C PRO A 42 -0.46 15.90 11.13
N ALA A 43 0.51 15.58 12.01
CA ALA A 43 1.79 16.26 12.09
C ALA A 43 2.83 15.73 11.08
N ASP A 44 2.67 14.48 10.66
CA ASP A 44 3.58 13.81 9.71
C ASP A 44 3.06 13.88 8.26
N LEU A 45 1.89 14.49 8.06
CA LEU A 45 1.29 14.65 6.74
C LEU A 45 2.03 15.76 6.00
N ASP A 46 2.65 15.41 4.88
CA ASP A 46 3.23 16.38 3.96
C ASP A 46 2.23 16.82 2.88
N GLU A 47 2.60 17.88 2.14
CA GLU A 47 1.76 18.50 1.12
C GLU A 47 1.48 17.56 -0.04
N GLU A 48 2.48 16.81 -0.50
CA GLU A 48 2.39 15.88 -1.60
C GLU A 48 1.44 14.72 -1.28
N GLN A 49 1.52 14.18 -0.08
CA GLN A 49 0.59 13.14 0.39
C GLN A 49 -0.84 13.65 0.52
N ALA A 50 -1.01 14.88 1.02
CA ALA A 50 -2.33 15.51 1.13
C ALA A 50 -2.96 15.69 -0.25
N GLU A 51 -2.18 16.14 -1.23
CA GLU A 51 -2.63 16.30 -2.62
C GLU A 51 -3.05 14.97 -3.24
N LEU A 52 -2.24 13.92 -3.10
CA LEU A 52 -2.55 12.58 -3.61
C LEU A 52 -3.85 12.02 -3.00
N ILE A 53 -4.04 12.20 -1.69
CA ILE A 53 -5.24 11.74 -0.99
C ILE A 53 -6.48 12.50 -1.48
N LEU A 54 -6.38 13.82 -1.66
CA LEU A 54 -7.46 14.67 -2.16
C LEU A 54 -7.78 14.37 -3.62
N LYS A 55 -6.75 14.22 -4.47
CA LYS A 55 -6.88 13.87 -5.88
C LYS A 55 -7.56 12.51 -6.05
N GLN A 56 -7.13 11.51 -5.29
CA GLN A 56 -7.77 10.19 -5.29
C GLN A 56 -9.26 10.28 -4.93
N LYS A 57 -9.61 11.18 -4.02
CA LYS A 57 -11.01 11.35 -3.58
C LYS A 57 -11.86 12.10 -4.59
N ALA A 58 -11.29 13.06 -5.28
CA ALA A 58 -11.99 13.90 -6.26
C ALA A 58 -12.14 13.20 -7.62
N ASP A 59 -11.02 12.74 -8.17
CA ASP A 59 -10.90 12.26 -9.54
C ASP A 59 -10.89 10.72 -9.64
N GLY A 60 -10.84 10.04 -8.48
CA GLY A 60 -10.70 8.59 -8.40
C GLY A 60 -9.22 8.14 -8.39
N PRO A 61 -8.98 6.82 -8.39
CA PRO A 61 -7.64 6.28 -8.32
C PRO A 61 -6.87 6.52 -9.62
N GLU A 62 -5.68 7.11 -9.52
CA GLU A 62 -4.76 7.25 -10.63
C GLU A 62 -3.97 5.95 -10.85
N ALA A 63 -3.87 5.52 -12.11
CA ALA A 63 -3.12 4.33 -12.46
C ALA A 63 -1.61 4.68 -12.57
N LEU A 64 -0.76 3.90 -11.88
CA LEU A 64 0.69 3.95 -12.04
C LEU A 64 1.15 3.43 -13.40
N GLY A 65 0.36 2.51 -13.98
CA GLY A 65 0.64 1.88 -15.26
C GLY A 65 -0.08 0.55 -15.40
N GLU A 66 0.26 -0.18 -16.46
CA GLU A 66 -0.31 -1.49 -16.79
C GLU A 66 0.67 -2.61 -16.43
N ASP A 67 0.16 -3.68 -15.80
CA ASP A 67 0.94 -4.90 -15.54
C ASP A 67 1.20 -5.64 -16.86
N PRO A 68 2.45 -5.77 -17.32
CA PRO A 68 2.76 -6.39 -18.61
C PRO A 68 2.43 -7.90 -18.65
N GLU A 69 2.23 -8.55 -17.50
CA GLU A 69 1.91 -9.98 -17.43
C GLU A 69 0.40 -10.24 -17.55
N THR A 70 -0.43 -9.32 -17.04
CA THR A 70 -1.89 -9.53 -16.98
C THR A 70 -2.69 -8.54 -17.79
N GLY A 71 -2.11 -7.39 -18.18
CA GLY A 71 -2.82 -6.30 -18.84
C GLY A 71 -3.71 -5.48 -17.89
N ASP A 72 -3.67 -5.76 -16.58
CA ASP A 72 -4.45 -5.03 -15.60
C ASP A 72 -3.75 -3.71 -15.22
N LEU A 73 -4.52 -2.66 -15.01
CA LEU A 73 -4.00 -1.40 -14.46
C LEU A 73 -3.62 -1.55 -12.98
N VAL A 74 -2.50 -0.97 -12.62
CA VAL A 74 -1.99 -0.92 -11.23
C VAL A 74 -2.22 0.47 -10.67
N TYR A 75 -2.83 0.53 -9.51
CA TYR A 75 -3.22 1.77 -8.84
C TYR A 75 -2.48 1.93 -7.52
N LEU A 76 -2.11 3.17 -7.20
CA LEU A 76 -1.71 3.59 -5.86
C LEU A 76 -2.93 4.17 -5.15
N LEU A 77 -3.24 3.64 -3.98
CA LEU A 77 -4.44 3.99 -3.22
C LEU A 77 -4.09 4.26 -1.77
N PHE A 78 -4.85 5.15 -1.14
CA PHE A 78 -4.75 5.42 0.29
C PHE A 78 -5.94 4.80 1.01
N GLY A 79 -5.67 3.88 1.92
CA GLY A 79 -6.67 3.20 2.74
C GLY A 79 -6.52 3.54 4.22
N GLN A 80 -7.39 2.98 5.06
CA GLN A 80 -7.35 3.19 6.51
C GLN A 80 -6.05 2.74 7.20
N TYR A 81 -5.25 1.88 6.55
CA TYR A 81 -3.98 1.36 7.05
C TYR A 81 -2.76 1.91 6.29
N GLY A 82 -2.92 3.05 5.62
CA GLY A 82 -1.86 3.69 4.85
C GLY A 82 -1.94 3.41 3.35
N PRO A 83 -0.90 3.80 2.60
CA PRO A 83 -0.82 3.61 1.16
C PRO A 83 -0.67 2.13 0.79
N TYR A 84 -1.31 1.73 -0.29
CA TYR A 84 -1.24 0.38 -0.84
C TYR A 84 -1.36 0.41 -2.37
N VAL A 85 -0.81 -0.60 -3.01
CA VAL A 85 -0.99 -0.84 -4.44
C VAL A 85 -2.06 -1.88 -4.68
N GLN A 86 -2.83 -1.71 -5.75
CA GLN A 86 -3.90 -2.59 -6.16
C GLN A 86 -3.79 -2.88 -7.65
N ARG A 87 -3.93 -4.15 -8.05
CA ARG A 87 -3.99 -4.58 -9.44
C ARG A 87 -5.45 -4.79 -9.86
N GLY A 88 -5.87 -4.04 -10.88
CA GLY A 88 -7.24 -4.01 -11.35
C GLY A 88 -8.19 -3.24 -10.43
N GLN A 89 -9.33 -2.86 -10.95
CA GLN A 89 -10.41 -2.26 -10.17
C GLN A 89 -11.33 -3.34 -9.57
N VAL A 90 -12.06 -2.96 -8.53
CA VAL A 90 -13.13 -3.80 -7.99
C VAL A 90 -14.26 -3.82 -9.02
N SER A 91 -14.58 -5.00 -9.52
CA SER A 91 -15.66 -5.25 -10.47
C SER A 91 -16.37 -6.57 -10.16
N ASP A 92 -17.46 -6.84 -10.85
CA ASP A 92 -18.17 -8.13 -10.70
C ASP A 92 -17.27 -9.31 -11.09
N ASP A 93 -16.38 -9.11 -12.07
CA ASP A 93 -15.39 -10.11 -12.51
C ASP A 93 -14.19 -10.20 -11.57
N ASN A 94 -13.86 -9.11 -10.85
CA ASN A 94 -12.74 -9.03 -9.92
C ASN A 94 -13.17 -8.43 -8.58
N PRO A 95 -13.98 -9.14 -7.77
CA PRO A 95 -14.52 -8.62 -6.51
C PRO A 95 -13.45 -8.43 -5.42
N LYS A 96 -12.28 -9.07 -5.56
CA LYS A 96 -11.16 -9.00 -4.63
C LYS A 96 -9.83 -8.82 -5.37
N PRO A 97 -9.59 -7.63 -5.92
CA PRO A 97 -8.33 -7.36 -6.60
C PRO A 97 -7.13 -7.58 -5.66
N LYS A 98 -6.01 -8.01 -6.24
CA LYS A 98 -4.79 -8.23 -5.48
C LYS A 98 -4.26 -6.90 -4.96
N ARG A 99 -3.93 -6.86 -3.67
CA ARG A 99 -3.45 -5.67 -2.95
C ARG A 99 -2.17 -5.98 -2.20
N ALA A 100 -1.29 -4.98 -2.11
CA ALA A 100 -0.10 -5.03 -1.28
C ALA A 100 0.13 -3.67 -0.63
N SER A 101 0.36 -3.66 0.70
CA SER A 101 0.69 -2.43 1.43
C SER A 101 2.10 -1.98 1.09
N LEU A 102 2.34 -0.68 1.08
CA LEU A 102 3.68 -0.14 0.96
C LEU A 102 4.50 -0.46 2.23
N PRO A 103 5.80 -0.74 2.09
CA PRO A 103 6.71 -0.85 3.22
C PRO A 103 6.80 0.47 3.99
N LYS A 104 7.00 0.39 5.31
CA LYS A 104 7.24 1.58 6.12
C LYS A 104 8.53 2.28 5.67
N GLY A 105 8.43 3.57 5.43
CA GLY A 105 9.55 4.40 4.98
C GLY A 105 9.70 4.53 3.46
N GLN A 106 8.89 3.83 2.66
CA GLN A 106 8.79 4.08 1.23
C GLN A 106 7.73 5.16 1.00
N LYS A 107 8.13 6.23 0.35
CA LYS A 107 7.21 7.31 0.01
C LYS A 107 6.33 6.91 -1.17
N PRO A 108 5.03 7.22 -1.13
CA PRO A 108 4.11 6.93 -2.23
C PRO A 108 4.50 7.60 -3.55
N GLU A 109 5.07 8.79 -3.48
CA GLU A 109 5.49 9.63 -4.61
C GLU A 109 6.66 9.01 -5.40
N ASP A 110 7.56 8.32 -4.69
CA ASP A 110 8.75 7.68 -5.28
C ASP A 110 8.44 6.26 -5.81
N LEU A 111 7.19 5.81 -5.71
CA LEU A 111 6.82 4.45 -6.08
C LEU A 111 6.75 4.27 -7.59
N SER A 112 7.68 3.49 -8.14
CA SER A 112 7.65 3.10 -9.54
C SER A 112 6.66 1.95 -9.81
N LEU A 113 6.26 1.79 -11.08
CA LEU A 113 5.43 0.63 -11.50
C LEU A 113 6.13 -0.70 -11.21
N ASP A 114 7.45 -0.78 -11.42
CA ASP A 114 8.23 -2.00 -11.17
C ASP A 114 8.24 -2.37 -9.69
N ASP A 115 8.37 -1.39 -8.80
CA ASP A 115 8.27 -1.60 -7.34
C ASP A 115 6.88 -2.07 -6.95
N ALA A 116 5.84 -1.46 -7.49
CA ALA A 116 4.45 -1.85 -7.27
C ALA A 116 4.18 -3.29 -7.71
N LEU A 117 4.67 -3.69 -8.87
CA LEU A 117 4.58 -5.06 -9.36
C LEU A 117 5.37 -6.03 -8.48
N GLY A 118 6.56 -5.61 -8.01
CA GLY A 118 7.36 -6.38 -7.04
C GLY A 118 6.59 -6.66 -5.75
N LEU A 119 5.91 -5.65 -5.20
CA LEU A 119 5.05 -5.77 -4.02
C LEU A 119 3.85 -6.69 -4.28
N LEU A 120 3.21 -6.54 -5.43
CA LEU A 120 2.06 -7.36 -5.83
C LEU A 120 2.42 -8.81 -6.08
N ARG A 121 3.67 -9.14 -6.39
CA ARG A 121 4.14 -10.53 -6.54
C ARG A 121 4.29 -11.26 -5.19
N LEU A 122 4.27 -10.53 -4.09
CA LEU A 122 4.30 -11.13 -2.75
C LEU A 122 2.94 -11.74 -2.35
N PRO A 123 2.91 -12.84 -1.54
CA PRO A 123 4.06 -13.63 -1.10
C PRO A 123 4.68 -14.44 -2.26
N ARG A 124 6.01 -14.49 -2.30
CA ARG A 124 6.77 -15.21 -3.34
C ARG A 124 7.36 -16.51 -2.79
N LEU A 125 7.18 -17.60 -3.52
CA LEU A 125 7.85 -18.86 -3.24
C LEU A 125 9.37 -18.70 -3.48
N LEU A 126 10.17 -18.95 -2.46
CA LEU A 126 11.63 -18.93 -2.53
C LEU A 126 12.22 -20.31 -2.89
N GLY A 127 11.51 -21.38 -2.52
CA GLY A 127 11.95 -22.74 -2.76
C GLY A 127 11.41 -23.70 -1.70
N GLU A 128 11.98 -24.91 -1.68
CA GLU A 128 11.68 -25.93 -0.69
C GLU A 128 12.78 -25.96 0.38
N HIS A 129 12.35 -26.17 1.63
CA HIS A 129 13.29 -26.32 2.75
C HIS A 129 13.93 -27.71 2.70
N PRO A 130 15.23 -27.89 3.08
CA PRO A 130 15.89 -29.19 3.13
C PRO A 130 15.15 -30.26 3.96
N ASP A 131 14.45 -29.83 5.01
CA ASP A 131 13.62 -30.69 5.85
C ASP A 131 12.17 -30.84 5.34
N GLY A 132 11.91 -30.45 4.09
CA GLY A 132 10.60 -30.48 3.47
C GLY A 132 9.76 -29.21 3.74
N GLY A 133 8.75 -29.01 2.90
CA GLY A 133 7.88 -27.84 2.98
C GLY A 133 8.34 -26.65 2.15
N LYS A 134 7.46 -25.66 1.99
CA LYS A 134 7.67 -24.50 1.13
C LYS A 134 8.13 -23.28 1.91
N VAL A 135 9.13 -22.58 1.40
CA VAL A 135 9.63 -21.32 1.95
C VAL A 135 9.11 -20.17 1.09
N GLN A 136 8.43 -19.23 1.71
CA GLN A 136 7.85 -18.07 1.05
C GLN A 136 8.32 -16.78 1.72
N ALA A 137 8.62 -15.77 0.91
CA ALA A 137 8.84 -14.40 1.39
C ALA A 137 7.58 -13.56 1.17
N GLY A 138 7.26 -12.73 2.14
CA GLY A 138 6.13 -11.84 2.10
C GLY A 138 6.39 -10.51 2.79
N LEU A 139 5.46 -9.59 2.66
CA LEU A 139 5.42 -8.34 3.39
C LEU A 139 4.16 -8.33 4.26
N GLY A 140 4.32 -8.13 5.54
CA GLY A 140 3.24 -8.06 6.50
C GLY A 140 3.21 -6.72 7.23
N ARG A 141 2.26 -6.58 8.15
CA ARG A 141 2.07 -5.38 8.98
C ARG A 141 3.34 -4.93 9.72
N PHE A 142 4.19 -5.87 10.10
CA PHE A 142 5.43 -5.61 10.84
C PHE A 142 6.68 -5.54 9.97
N GLY A 143 6.52 -5.59 8.64
CA GLY A 143 7.60 -5.57 7.67
C GLY A 143 7.77 -6.88 6.90
N PRO A 144 8.90 -7.05 6.19
CA PRO A 144 9.19 -8.25 5.45
C PRO A 144 9.34 -9.46 6.37
N TYR A 145 8.84 -10.60 5.92
CA TYR A 145 8.93 -11.87 6.65
C TYR A 145 9.20 -13.04 5.70
N VAL A 146 9.75 -14.10 6.25
CA VAL A 146 9.86 -15.38 5.59
C VAL A 146 9.06 -16.41 6.38
N VAL A 147 8.22 -17.17 5.68
CA VAL A 147 7.45 -18.28 6.25
C VAL A 147 7.94 -19.58 5.69
N TRP A 148 8.19 -20.52 6.58
CA TRP A 148 8.38 -21.91 6.25
C TRP A 148 7.07 -22.67 6.55
N ASP A 149 6.38 -23.09 5.49
CA ASP A 149 5.17 -23.88 5.56
C ASP A 149 5.56 -25.36 5.45
N LYS A 150 5.45 -26.06 6.55
CA LYS A 150 5.79 -27.48 6.68
C LYS A 150 4.71 -28.44 6.14
N GLY A 151 3.57 -27.89 5.68
CA GLY A 151 2.45 -28.67 5.14
C GLY A 151 1.35 -28.98 6.15
N LYS A 152 0.41 -29.83 5.76
CA LYS A 152 -0.79 -30.13 6.53
C LYS A 152 -0.47 -30.73 7.91
N GLY A 153 -0.83 -30.02 8.97
CA GLY A 153 -0.77 -30.47 10.36
C GLY A 153 0.30 -29.82 11.23
N GLU A 154 1.26 -29.11 10.67
CA GLU A 154 2.24 -28.35 11.44
C GLU A 154 2.05 -26.84 11.29
N LYS A 155 2.33 -26.08 12.36
CA LYS A 155 2.23 -24.63 12.31
C LYS A 155 3.36 -24.06 11.46
N ALA A 156 3.00 -23.19 10.52
CA ALA A 156 3.99 -22.42 9.76
C ALA A 156 4.87 -21.58 10.71
N VAL A 157 6.17 -21.59 10.46
CA VAL A 157 7.12 -20.80 11.26
C VAL A 157 7.44 -19.52 10.49
N SER A 158 7.15 -18.38 11.12
CA SER A 158 7.42 -17.06 10.54
C SER A 158 8.65 -16.44 11.17
N TYR A 159 9.58 -15.98 10.35
CA TYR A 159 10.79 -15.28 10.74
C TYR A 159 10.74 -13.84 10.25
N THR A 160 10.77 -12.87 11.17
CA THR A 160 10.79 -11.43 10.87
C THR A 160 12.21 -10.85 10.89
N HIS A 161 13.18 -11.59 11.44
CA HIS A 161 14.59 -11.24 11.45
C HIS A 161 15.40 -12.32 10.73
N LEU A 162 15.93 -11.99 9.58
CA LEU A 162 16.87 -12.83 8.85
C LEU A 162 18.28 -12.60 9.40
N THR A 163 18.63 -13.28 10.48
CA THR A 163 20.05 -13.52 10.80
C THR A 163 20.47 -14.73 9.98
N LEU A 164 21.24 -14.51 8.94
CA LEU A 164 21.93 -15.58 8.26
C LEU A 164 22.85 -16.29 9.27
N PRO A 165 22.74 -17.61 9.48
CA PRO A 165 23.71 -18.32 10.27
C PRO A 165 25.06 -18.22 9.54
N THR A 166 25.97 -17.42 10.06
CA THR A 166 27.37 -17.44 9.63
C THR A 166 27.92 -18.80 10.00
N LYS A 167 27.91 -19.72 9.05
CA LYS A 167 28.69 -20.95 9.19
C LYS A 167 30.16 -20.53 9.27
N ARG A 168 30.73 -20.57 10.46
CA ARG A 168 32.17 -20.52 10.62
C ARG A 168 32.74 -21.69 9.88
N ILE A 169 33.40 -21.42 8.77
CA ILE A 169 34.27 -22.39 8.10
C ILE A 169 35.53 -22.45 8.97
N VAL A 170 35.76 -23.58 9.59
CA VAL A 170 37.01 -23.93 10.25
C VAL A 170 37.88 -24.59 9.21
#